data_d042f2108179e9cb1dee046a3dd81ce1
#
_entry.id   d042f2108179e9cb1dee046a3dd81ce1
#
_cell.length_a   1.000
_cell.length_b   1.000
_cell.length_c   1.000
_cell.angle_alpha   90.00
_cell.angle_beta   90.00
_cell.angle_gamma   90.00
#
_symmetry.space_group_name_H-M   'P 1'
#
loop_
_entity.id
_entity.type
_entity.pdbx_description
1 polymer ?
#
loop_
_entity_poly.entity_id
_entity_poly.type
_entity_poly.pdbx_seq_one_letter_code
_entity_poly.pdbx_strand_id
1 'polypeptide(L)'
;KKKKKLIVLETDLRTPEDKAWFQDNLIDKVKTPWILSKFEKQAEETHQKLAMINQSLNNAKASIGNLSFATPVMKTDFGADLYTVSDVEASEVLSSMRETFKNKALMLDFWATWCGPCLKDFPSSKKIHAEVKDEPVEFIYLCSSNGSTEEEWKQRIAEFQLDGTHLYVDEKIEAELMTMFDSRGGFPTYAFINKSGAYKPGAVSRMAALDRGQFVNLIHGK
;
A
#
# COMPACT_ATOMS: atom_id res chain seq x y z
N LYS A 1 -1.17 -33.77 -3.78
CA LYS A 1 0.23 -33.23 -3.84
C LYS A 1 0.48 -32.32 -5.05
N LYS A 2 -0.16 -32.54 -6.22
CA LYS A 2 0.04 -31.69 -7.44
C LYS A 2 -0.61 -30.30 -7.35
N LYS A 3 -1.73 -30.14 -6.62
CA LYS A 3 -2.41 -28.83 -6.45
C LYS A 3 -1.62 -27.80 -5.61
N LYS A 4 -0.83 -28.25 -4.62
CA LYS A 4 -0.03 -27.35 -3.78
C LYS A 4 1.14 -26.68 -4.54
N LYS A 5 1.72 -27.37 -5.53
CA LYS A 5 2.82 -26.81 -6.35
C LYS A 5 2.37 -25.73 -7.33
N LEU A 6 1.10 -25.76 -7.78
CA LEU A 6 0.58 -24.75 -8.71
C LEU A 6 0.30 -23.39 -8.03
N ILE A 7 -0.04 -23.40 -6.72
CA ILE A 7 -0.36 -22.19 -5.95
C ILE A 7 0.90 -21.37 -5.63
N VAL A 8 2.05 -22.02 -5.46
CA VAL A 8 3.34 -21.35 -5.22
C VAL A 8 3.81 -20.53 -6.43
N LEU A 9 3.38 -20.89 -7.64
CA LEU A 9 3.77 -20.22 -8.88
C LEU A 9 3.07 -18.89 -9.16
N GLU A 10 1.97 -18.59 -8.47
CA GLU A 10 1.24 -17.32 -8.66
C GLU A 10 1.90 -16.14 -7.92
N THR A 11 2.83 -16.37 -6.99
CA THR A 11 3.38 -15.35 -6.12
C THR A 11 4.87 -15.03 -6.30
N ASP A 12 5.66 -15.90 -6.95
CA ASP A 12 7.13 -15.83 -6.80
C ASP A 12 7.95 -15.58 -8.08
N LEU A 13 7.35 -15.35 -9.24
CA LEU A 13 8.09 -15.05 -10.48
C LEU A 13 8.46 -13.55 -10.55
N ARG A 14 9.28 -13.09 -9.62
CA ARG A 14 9.62 -11.66 -9.47
C ARG A 14 10.92 -11.26 -10.17
N THR A 15 11.82 -12.19 -10.40
CA THR A 15 13.13 -11.91 -11.00
C THR A 15 13.28 -12.54 -12.38
N PRO A 16 14.21 -12.03 -13.22
CA PRO A 16 14.60 -12.68 -14.47
C PRO A 16 15.10 -14.13 -14.27
N GLU A 17 15.80 -14.38 -13.15
CA GLU A 17 16.32 -15.69 -12.76
C GLU A 17 15.17 -16.65 -12.43
N ASP A 18 14.13 -16.21 -11.70
CA ASP A 18 12.94 -17.02 -11.42
C ASP A 18 12.22 -17.42 -12.71
N LYS A 19 12.13 -16.49 -13.66
CA LYS A 19 11.53 -16.73 -14.98
C LYS A 19 12.32 -17.76 -15.79
N ALA A 20 13.66 -17.64 -15.83
CA ALA A 20 14.53 -18.59 -16.51
C ALA A 20 14.43 -19.96 -15.86
N TRP A 21 14.49 -20.06 -14.55
CA TRP A 21 14.33 -21.31 -13.80
C TRP A 21 12.97 -21.96 -14.07
N PHE A 22 11.91 -21.17 -14.12
CA PHE A 22 10.55 -21.64 -14.38
C PHE A 22 10.41 -22.18 -15.81
N GLN A 23 10.97 -21.46 -16.79
CA GLN A 23 11.02 -21.90 -18.19
C GLN A 23 11.70 -23.27 -18.29
N ASP A 24 12.92 -23.38 -17.78
CA ASP A 24 13.77 -24.58 -17.92
C ASP A 24 13.25 -25.78 -17.14
N ASN A 25 12.60 -25.54 -15.99
CA ASN A 25 12.25 -26.62 -15.08
C ASN A 25 10.79 -27.06 -15.13
N LEU A 26 9.90 -26.20 -15.61
CA LEU A 26 8.47 -26.47 -15.58
C LEU A 26 7.77 -26.32 -16.95
N ILE A 27 7.97 -25.24 -17.69
CA ILE A 27 7.26 -25.01 -18.95
C ILE A 27 7.59 -26.09 -19.96
N ASP A 28 8.87 -26.40 -20.16
CA ASP A 28 9.33 -27.40 -21.12
C ASP A 28 8.87 -28.83 -20.79
N LYS A 29 8.44 -29.08 -19.54
CA LYS A 29 7.90 -30.36 -19.08
C LYS A 29 6.38 -30.45 -19.14
N VAL A 30 5.69 -29.36 -19.40
CA VAL A 30 4.22 -29.33 -19.51
C VAL A 30 3.82 -29.70 -20.93
N LYS A 31 3.22 -30.89 -21.10
CA LYS A 31 2.78 -31.39 -22.40
C LYS A 31 1.33 -31.05 -22.77
N THR A 32 0.62 -30.34 -21.92
CA THR A 32 -0.81 -30.03 -22.08
C THR A 32 -0.98 -28.62 -22.66
N PRO A 33 -1.39 -28.43 -23.91
CA PRO A 33 -1.38 -27.13 -24.60
C PRO A 33 -2.14 -26.00 -23.88
N TRP A 34 -3.31 -26.30 -23.32
CA TRP A 34 -4.09 -25.28 -22.59
C TRP A 34 -3.43 -24.84 -21.28
N ILE A 35 -2.64 -25.71 -20.66
CA ILE A 35 -1.85 -25.35 -19.47
C ILE A 35 -0.69 -24.45 -19.88
N LEU A 36 0.00 -24.80 -20.96
CA LEU A 36 1.09 -23.97 -21.52
C LEU A 36 0.58 -22.57 -21.85
N SER A 37 -0.50 -22.46 -22.62
CA SER A 37 -1.04 -21.15 -23.00
C SER A 37 -1.46 -20.31 -21.80
N LYS A 38 -1.96 -20.93 -20.73
CA LYS A 38 -2.28 -20.22 -19.49
C LYS A 38 -1.03 -19.70 -18.79
N PHE A 39 0.04 -20.49 -18.75
CA PHE A 39 1.32 -20.07 -18.16
C PHE A 39 1.99 -18.97 -18.98
N GLU A 40 2.02 -19.10 -20.29
CA GLU A 40 2.57 -18.08 -21.19
C GLU A 40 1.84 -16.75 -21.02
N LYS A 41 0.51 -16.78 -20.98
CA LYS A 41 -0.30 -15.59 -20.73
C LYS A 41 0.02 -14.98 -19.36
N GLN A 42 0.08 -15.76 -18.32
CA GLN A 42 0.39 -15.28 -16.97
C GLN A 42 1.82 -14.73 -16.87
N ALA A 43 2.79 -15.37 -17.52
CA ALA A 43 4.17 -14.89 -17.57
C ALA A 43 4.25 -13.54 -18.30
N GLU A 44 3.51 -13.36 -19.41
CA GLU A 44 3.45 -12.10 -20.15
C GLU A 44 2.78 -11.00 -19.32
N GLU A 45 1.63 -11.26 -18.67
CA GLU A 45 0.97 -10.33 -17.78
C GLU A 45 1.89 -9.88 -16.63
N THR A 46 2.65 -10.82 -16.05
CA THR A 46 3.64 -10.53 -15.00
C THR A 46 4.77 -9.67 -15.53
N HIS A 47 5.27 -9.96 -16.73
CA HIS A 47 6.35 -9.19 -17.35
C HIS A 47 5.91 -7.75 -17.64
N GLN A 48 4.74 -7.55 -18.19
CA GLN A 48 4.17 -6.23 -18.44
C GLN A 48 3.98 -5.44 -17.14
N LYS A 49 3.52 -6.10 -16.09
CA LYS A 49 3.35 -5.52 -14.76
C LYS A 49 4.69 -5.07 -14.17
N LEU A 50 5.73 -5.92 -14.23
CA LEU A 50 7.08 -5.57 -13.77
C LEU A 50 7.68 -4.42 -14.57
N ALA A 51 7.48 -4.39 -15.90
CA ALA A 51 7.93 -3.29 -16.73
C ALA A 51 7.25 -1.96 -16.33
N MET A 52 5.95 -1.97 -16.05
CA MET A 52 5.20 -0.81 -15.58
C MET A 52 5.71 -0.34 -14.20
N ILE A 53 5.92 -1.25 -13.25
CA ILE A 53 6.47 -0.95 -11.93
C ILE A 53 7.84 -0.27 -12.06
N ASN A 54 8.75 -0.88 -12.82
CA ASN A 54 10.09 -0.36 -13.03
C ASN A 54 10.06 1.02 -13.72
N GLN A 55 9.19 1.20 -14.70
CA GLN A 55 9.02 2.50 -15.36
C GLN A 55 8.54 3.57 -14.38
N SER A 56 7.54 3.28 -13.54
CA SER A 56 7.02 4.22 -12.54
C SER A 56 8.09 4.59 -11.51
N LEU A 57 8.89 3.61 -11.04
CA LEU A 57 9.98 3.88 -10.10
C LEU A 57 11.13 4.68 -10.74
N ASN A 58 11.47 4.40 -12.00
CA ASN A 58 12.52 5.14 -12.73
C ASN A 58 12.09 6.57 -13.07
N ASN A 59 10.79 6.84 -13.26
CA ASN A 59 10.24 8.17 -13.49
C ASN A 59 10.08 8.99 -12.19
N ALA A 60 10.21 8.36 -11.04
CA ALA A 60 10.08 9.04 -9.76
C ALA A 60 11.18 10.10 -9.57
N LYS A 61 10.82 11.21 -8.94
CA LYS A 61 11.72 12.33 -8.62
C LYS A 61 12.08 12.28 -7.13
N ALA A 62 13.17 12.94 -6.76
CA ALA A 62 13.46 13.18 -5.36
C ALA A 62 12.28 13.94 -4.71
N SER A 63 11.76 13.45 -3.59
CA SER A 63 10.77 14.18 -2.80
C SER A 63 11.43 15.39 -2.15
N ILE A 64 10.74 16.54 -2.19
CA ILE A 64 11.23 17.75 -1.50
C ILE A 64 10.85 17.69 -0.01
N GLY A 65 9.88 16.83 0.34
CA GLY A 65 9.44 16.57 1.70
C GLY A 65 8.82 17.79 2.40
N ASN A 66 7.65 17.60 2.99
CA ASN A 66 6.99 18.58 3.85
C ASN A 66 6.65 18.02 5.24
N LEU A 67 7.09 16.79 5.52
CA LEU A 67 6.91 16.12 6.80
C LEU A 67 8.18 16.24 7.63
N SER A 68 8.16 17.07 8.68
CA SER A 68 9.34 17.38 9.51
C SER A 68 9.88 16.18 10.29
N PHE A 69 9.02 15.17 10.54
CA PHE A 69 9.35 13.96 11.29
C PHE A 69 9.82 12.80 10.41
N ALA A 70 9.89 12.98 9.10
CA ALA A 70 10.13 11.90 8.16
C ALA A 70 11.22 12.28 7.14
N THR A 71 11.98 11.27 6.73
CA THR A 71 13.00 11.42 5.68
C THR A 71 12.37 11.20 4.30
N PRO A 72 12.40 12.19 3.40
CA PRO A 72 11.82 12.04 2.07
C PRO A 72 12.61 11.05 1.22
N VAL A 73 11.92 10.16 0.51
CA VAL A 73 12.50 9.12 -0.34
C VAL A 73 12.30 9.48 -1.81
N MET A 74 11.05 9.53 -2.27
CA MET A 74 10.72 9.79 -3.68
C MET A 74 9.30 10.30 -3.84
N LYS A 75 9.05 10.94 -5.00
CA LYS A 75 7.72 11.30 -5.48
C LYS A 75 7.47 10.66 -6.84
N THR A 76 6.37 9.94 -6.97
CA THR A 76 6.01 9.25 -8.22
C THR A 76 5.24 10.18 -9.16
N ASP A 77 5.16 9.79 -10.44
CA ASP A 77 4.39 10.49 -11.47
C ASP A 77 2.85 10.30 -11.32
N PHE A 78 2.42 9.26 -10.58
CA PHE A 78 1.01 9.02 -10.25
C PHE A 78 0.57 9.64 -8.91
N GLY A 79 1.40 10.47 -8.26
CA GLY A 79 1.00 11.29 -7.11
C GLY A 79 1.31 10.70 -5.74
N ALA A 80 2.11 9.65 -5.63
CA ALA A 80 2.57 9.13 -4.35
C ALA A 80 3.81 9.90 -3.85
N ASP A 81 3.77 10.38 -2.61
CA ASP A 81 4.91 10.95 -1.88
C ASP A 81 5.38 9.94 -0.81
N LEU A 82 6.62 9.48 -0.90
CA LEU A 82 7.18 8.41 -0.09
C LEU A 82 8.20 8.93 0.93
N TYR A 83 8.09 8.50 2.17
CA TYR A 83 8.94 8.87 3.29
C TYR A 83 9.29 7.67 4.16
N THR A 84 10.47 7.66 4.77
CA THR A 84 10.82 6.75 5.86
C THR A 84 10.70 7.46 7.20
N VAL A 85 10.26 6.74 8.23
CA VAL A 85 10.06 7.26 9.59
C VAL A 85 10.73 6.32 10.57
N SER A 86 11.73 6.84 11.31
CA SER A 86 12.46 6.14 12.36
C SER A 86 12.92 7.14 13.42
N ASP A 87 13.26 6.63 14.60
CA ASP A 87 13.87 7.41 15.69
C ASP A 87 13.05 8.62 16.17
N VAL A 88 11.72 8.54 16.06
CA VAL A 88 10.77 9.55 16.56
C VAL A 88 9.69 8.90 17.40
N GLU A 89 9.04 9.67 18.28
CA GLU A 89 7.92 9.16 19.06
C GLU A 89 6.62 9.15 18.24
N ALA A 90 5.80 8.13 18.40
CA ALA A 90 4.53 7.99 17.67
C ALA A 90 3.58 9.19 17.87
N SER A 91 3.60 9.80 19.07
CA SER A 91 2.83 11.00 19.38
C SER A 91 3.29 12.22 18.56
N GLU A 92 4.60 12.33 18.28
CA GLU A 92 5.15 13.37 17.40
C GLU A 92 4.74 13.12 15.96
N VAL A 93 4.81 11.88 15.46
CA VAL A 93 4.33 11.51 14.13
C VAL A 93 2.88 11.94 13.94
N LEU A 94 1.99 11.58 14.88
CA LEU A 94 0.57 11.92 14.79
C LEU A 94 0.32 13.43 14.87
N SER A 95 0.98 14.13 15.78
CA SER A 95 0.81 15.59 15.94
C SER A 95 1.30 16.35 14.71
N SER A 96 2.45 15.93 14.14
CA SER A 96 3.03 16.55 12.96
C SER A 96 2.19 16.27 11.69
N MET A 97 1.63 15.06 11.53
CA MET A 97 0.67 14.79 10.46
C MET A 97 -0.57 15.71 10.56
N ARG A 98 -1.11 15.89 11.75
CA ARG A 98 -2.28 16.77 11.96
C ARG A 98 -1.96 18.23 11.68
N GLU A 99 -0.76 18.71 12.00
CA GLU A 99 -0.35 20.09 11.69
C GLU A 99 -0.09 20.27 10.19
N THR A 100 0.60 19.31 9.55
CA THR A 100 0.90 19.36 8.10
C THR A 100 -0.38 19.36 7.27
N PHE A 101 -1.33 18.51 7.64
CA PHE A 101 -2.60 18.35 6.92
C PHE A 101 -3.77 19.02 7.65
N LYS A 102 -3.52 20.14 8.34
CA LYS A 102 -4.57 20.87 9.04
C LYS A 102 -5.72 21.21 8.09
N ASN A 103 -6.94 21.17 8.60
CA ASN A 103 -8.18 21.35 7.86
C ASN A 103 -8.54 20.20 6.89
N LYS A 104 -7.76 19.13 6.86
CA LYS A 104 -8.14 17.88 6.18
C LYS A 104 -8.54 16.81 7.19
N ALA A 105 -9.39 15.89 6.78
CA ALA A 105 -9.52 14.60 7.44
C ALA A 105 -8.29 13.75 7.13
N LEU A 106 -7.91 12.83 8.03
CA LEU A 106 -6.82 11.88 7.78
C LEU A 106 -7.40 10.47 7.72
N MET A 107 -7.17 9.80 6.61
CA MET A 107 -7.43 8.37 6.43
C MET A 107 -6.12 7.63 6.58
N LEU A 108 -5.91 6.96 7.71
CA LEU A 108 -4.71 6.19 8.01
C LEU A 108 -4.96 4.72 7.67
N ASP A 109 -4.13 4.14 6.82
CA ASP A 109 -4.16 2.73 6.41
C ASP A 109 -2.87 2.04 6.86
N PHE A 110 -2.96 1.19 7.89
CA PHE A 110 -1.84 0.40 8.39
C PHE A 110 -1.77 -0.92 7.65
N TRP A 111 -0.64 -1.20 7.03
CA TRP A 111 -0.44 -2.35 6.18
C TRP A 111 0.99 -2.90 6.20
N ALA A 112 1.22 -4.03 5.53
CA ALA A 112 2.54 -4.59 5.30
C ALA A 112 2.63 -5.21 3.91
N THR A 113 3.83 -5.35 3.35
CA THR A 113 4.02 -5.86 1.97
C THR A 113 3.54 -7.30 1.78
N TRP A 114 3.55 -8.09 2.84
CA TRP A 114 3.09 -9.46 2.90
C TRP A 114 1.60 -9.61 3.26
N CYS A 115 0.90 -8.51 3.60
CA CYS A 115 -0.50 -8.55 4.01
C CYS A 115 -1.45 -8.76 2.82
N GLY A 116 -1.78 -10.00 2.52
CA GLY A 116 -2.69 -10.33 1.41
C GLY A 116 -4.06 -9.63 1.46
N PRO A 117 -4.74 -9.54 2.63
CA PRO A 117 -5.98 -8.77 2.76
C PRO A 117 -5.83 -7.28 2.47
N CYS A 118 -4.68 -6.64 2.82
CA CYS A 118 -4.40 -5.24 2.52
C CYS A 118 -4.29 -5.02 1.00
N LEU A 119 -3.48 -5.86 0.35
CA LEU A 119 -3.28 -5.80 -1.11
C LEU A 119 -4.61 -5.98 -1.88
N LYS A 120 -5.53 -6.79 -1.35
CA LYS A 120 -6.86 -6.98 -1.94
C LYS A 120 -7.78 -5.75 -1.77
N ASP A 121 -7.55 -4.93 -0.76
CA ASP A 121 -8.39 -3.75 -0.48
C ASP A 121 -7.87 -2.48 -1.20
N PHE A 122 -6.61 -2.43 -1.64
CA PHE A 122 -6.01 -1.29 -2.34
C PHE A 122 -6.77 -0.81 -3.58
N PRO A 123 -7.34 -1.68 -4.45
CA PRO A 123 -8.17 -1.19 -5.55
C PRO A 123 -9.38 -0.39 -5.07
N SER A 124 -9.96 -0.75 -3.92
CA SER A 124 -11.07 -0.01 -3.30
C SER A 124 -10.60 1.31 -2.68
N SER A 125 -9.44 1.31 -2.00
CA SER A 125 -8.80 2.54 -1.51
C SER A 125 -8.56 3.52 -2.65
N LYS A 126 -7.96 3.08 -3.74
CA LYS A 126 -7.70 3.89 -4.95
C LYS A 126 -8.99 4.45 -5.54
N LYS A 127 -10.05 3.61 -5.64
CA LYS A 127 -11.35 4.04 -6.15
C LYS A 127 -11.95 5.16 -5.28
N ILE A 128 -12.02 4.95 -3.96
CA ILE A 128 -12.55 5.96 -3.03
C ILE A 128 -11.72 7.23 -3.08
N HIS A 129 -10.37 7.12 -3.08
CA HIS A 129 -9.50 8.29 -3.20
C HIS A 129 -9.82 9.11 -4.45
N ALA A 130 -9.95 8.49 -5.61
CA ALA A 130 -10.33 9.16 -6.85
C ALA A 130 -11.73 9.81 -6.79
N GLU A 131 -12.69 9.16 -6.12
CA GLU A 131 -14.07 9.68 -5.98
C GLU A 131 -14.17 10.88 -5.02
N VAL A 132 -13.24 11.01 -4.08
CA VAL A 132 -13.22 12.09 -3.07
C VAL A 132 -12.06 13.08 -3.25
N LYS A 133 -11.43 13.10 -4.41
CA LYS A 133 -10.28 13.97 -4.71
C LYS A 133 -10.53 15.48 -4.46
N ASP A 134 -11.78 15.92 -4.53
CA ASP A 134 -12.20 17.30 -4.30
C ASP A 134 -12.58 17.57 -2.83
N GLU A 135 -12.54 16.56 -1.96
CA GLU A 135 -12.85 16.68 -0.54
C GLU A 135 -11.56 16.94 0.27
N PRO A 136 -11.68 17.62 1.43
CA PRO A 136 -10.52 17.89 2.27
C PRO A 136 -10.10 16.67 3.10
N VAL A 137 -9.48 15.70 2.45
CA VAL A 137 -8.96 14.48 3.07
C VAL A 137 -7.56 14.19 2.58
N GLU A 138 -6.73 13.60 3.42
CA GLU A 138 -5.43 13.05 3.07
C GLU A 138 -5.43 11.54 3.33
N PHE A 139 -4.97 10.78 2.34
CA PHE A 139 -4.75 9.34 2.47
C PHE A 139 -3.30 9.11 2.85
N ILE A 140 -3.09 8.49 4.01
CA ILE A 140 -1.77 8.21 4.57
C ILE A 140 -1.65 6.70 4.78
N TYR A 141 -0.77 6.06 4.03
CA TYR A 141 -0.49 4.64 4.07
C TYR A 141 0.75 4.39 4.92
N LEU A 142 0.60 3.69 6.05
CA LEU A 142 1.68 3.36 6.97
C LEU A 142 2.07 1.90 6.77
N CYS A 143 3.20 1.67 6.12
CA CYS A 143 3.74 0.34 5.92
C CYS A 143 4.68 -0.03 7.06
N SER A 144 4.37 -1.11 7.78
CA SER A 144 5.25 -1.66 8.81
C SER A 144 6.53 -2.21 8.22
N SER A 145 7.67 -1.91 8.84
CA SER A 145 8.96 -2.52 8.48
C SER A 145 9.08 -3.98 8.93
N ASN A 146 8.20 -4.44 9.82
CA ASN A 146 8.19 -5.82 10.28
C ASN A 146 7.83 -6.81 9.15
N GLY A 147 8.83 -7.53 8.67
CA GLY A 147 8.70 -8.48 7.55
C GLY A 147 8.49 -7.83 6.18
N SER A 148 8.70 -6.51 6.07
CA SER A 148 8.69 -5.75 4.83
C SER A 148 10.07 -5.13 4.57
N THR A 149 10.45 -5.00 3.31
CA THR A 149 11.63 -4.21 2.90
C THR A 149 11.19 -2.93 2.21
N GLU A 150 12.03 -1.89 2.24
CA GLU A 150 11.73 -0.65 1.49
C GLU A 150 11.56 -0.90 0.00
N GLU A 151 12.31 -1.85 -0.57
CA GLU A 151 12.22 -2.19 -1.99
C GLU A 151 10.85 -2.80 -2.32
N GLU A 152 10.40 -3.79 -1.53
CA GLU A 152 9.07 -4.38 -1.69
C GLU A 152 7.96 -3.35 -1.48
N TRP A 153 8.12 -2.45 -0.49
CA TRP A 153 7.19 -1.36 -0.23
C TRP A 153 7.03 -0.44 -1.45
N LYS A 154 8.14 0.03 -2.05
CA LYS A 154 8.13 0.85 -3.27
C LYS A 154 7.49 0.11 -4.45
N GLN A 155 7.83 -1.17 -4.61
CA GLN A 155 7.26 -2.02 -5.66
C GLN A 155 5.74 -2.19 -5.51
N ARG A 156 5.22 -2.41 -4.28
CA ARG A 156 3.78 -2.52 -4.04
C ARG A 156 3.04 -1.22 -4.33
N ILE A 157 3.57 -0.08 -3.91
CA ILE A 157 2.97 1.23 -4.20
C ILE A 157 2.89 1.45 -5.72
N ALA A 158 3.96 1.17 -6.45
CA ALA A 158 3.99 1.29 -7.90
C ALA A 158 3.09 0.26 -8.60
N GLU A 159 3.01 -0.97 -8.09
CA GLU A 159 2.14 -2.04 -8.61
C GLU A 159 0.66 -1.64 -8.59
N PHE A 160 0.20 -1.05 -7.50
CA PHE A 160 -1.18 -0.61 -7.34
C PHE A 160 -1.41 0.83 -7.79
N GLN A 161 -0.32 1.59 -8.09
CA GLN A 161 -0.38 3.03 -8.37
C GLN A 161 -1.21 3.77 -7.32
N LEU A 162 -0.86 3.55 -6.05
CA LEU A 162 -1.52 4.21 -4.93
C LEU A 162 -0.98 5.63 -4.81
N ASP A 163 -1.81 6.62 -5.10
CA ASP A 163 -1.52 8.02 -4.83
C ASP A 163 -1.72 8.36 -3.33
N GLY A 164 -1.12 9.45 -2.87
CA GLY A 164 -1.19 9.89 -1.47
C GLY A 164 0.15 9.86 -0.75
N THR A 165 0.10 10.00 0.56
CA THR A 165 1.29 10.03 1.44
C THR A 165 1.62 8.62 1.93
N HIS A 166 2.83 8.17 1.71
CA HIS A 166 3.30 6.83 2.08
C HIS A 166 4.44 6.91 3.08
N LEU A 167 4.26 6.27 4.23
CA LEU A 167 5.22 6.20 5.32
C LEU A 167 5.69 4.75 5.48
N TYR A 168 6.99 4.52 5.37
CA TYR A 168 7.62 3.27 5.81
C TYR A 168 8.08 3.48 7.24
N VAL A 169 7.43 2.80 8.19
CA VAL A 169 7.59 3.05 9.61
C VAL A 169 8.23 1.86 10.32
N ASP A 170 9.07 2.12 11.31
CA ASP A 170 9.61 1.06 12.13
C ASP A 170 8.51 0.39 12.99
N GLU A 171 8.77 -0.86 13.42
CA GLU A 171 7.82 -1.69 14.14
C GLU A 171 7.36 -1.04 15.46
N LYS A 172 8.26 -0.31 16.17
CA LYS A 172 7.94 0.34 17.43
C LYS A 172 6.93 1.46 17.21
N ILE A 173 7.20 2.36 16.25
CA ILE A 173 6.32 3.48 15.90
C ILE A 173 4.97 2.96 15.43
N GLU A 174 4.95 1.94 14.58
CA GLU A 174 3.71 1.32 14.08
C GLU A 174 2.86 0.78 15.23
N ALA A 175 3.46 -0.02 16.14
CA ALA A 175 2.75 -0.61 17.26
C ALA A 175 2.20 0.45 18.25
N GLU A 176 2.95 1.51 18.51
CA GLU A 176 2.51 2.62 19.35
C GLU A 176 1.35 3.39 18.70
N LEU A 177 1.45 3.72 17.41
CA LEU A 177 0.36 4.36 16.65
C LEU A 177 -0.90 3.50 16.66
N MET A 178 -0.79 2.20 16.40
CA MET A 178 -1.94 1.29 16.44
C MET A 178 -2.57 1.24 17.83
N THR A 179 -1.77 1.28 18.89
CA THR A 179 -2.25 1.35 20.27
C THR A 179 -3.03 2.64 20.54
N MET A 180 -2.56 3.78 20.04
CA MET A 180 -3.26 5.08 20.16
C MET A 180 -4.64 5.07 19.47
N PHE A 181 -4.83 4.21 18.48
CA PHE A 181 -6.10 4.03 17.76
C PHE A 181 -6.93 2.84 18.24
N ASP A 182 -6.68 2.34 19.44
CA ASP A 182 -7.41 1.20 20.02
C ASP A 182 -7.37 -0.06 19.14
N SER A 183 -6.36 -0.18 18.28
CA SER A 183 -6.20 -1.36 17.43
C SER A 183 -5.63 -2.51 18.24
N ARG A 184 -6.24 -3.69 18.08
CA ARG A 184 -5.78 -4.92 18.72
C ARG A 184 -4.66 -5.64 17.94
N GLY A 185 -4.09 -4.95 16.96
CA GLY A 185 -3.06 -5.51 16.07
C GLY A 185 -3.65 -6.23 14.86
N GLY A 186 -2.78 -6.44 13.88
CA GLY A 186 -3.11 -7.08 12.62
C GLY A 186 -3.46 -6.09 11.51
N PHE A 187 -3.29 -6.56 10.27
CA PHE A 187 -3.50 -5.76 9.07
C PHE A 187 -4.61 -6.34 8.17
N PRO A 188 -5.32 -5.49 7.42
CA PRO A 188 -5.29 -4.03 7.48
C PRO A 188 -5.96 -3.49 8.74
N THR A 189 -5.45 -2.39 9.25
CA THR A 189 -6.10 -1.56 10.26
C THR A 189 -6.29 -0.16 9.71
N TYR A 190 -7.47 0.40 9.93
CA TYR A 190 -7.82 1.74 9.48
C TYR A 190 -8.12 2.65 10.66
N ALA A 191 -7.54 3.85 10.65
CA ALA A 191 -7.91 4.90 11.59
C ALA A 191 -8.37 6.13 10.82
N PHE A 192 -9.47 6.71 11.25
CA PHE A 192 -10.06 7.88 10.62
C PHE A 192 -10.16 9.04 11.60
N ILE A 193 -9.51 10.15 11.24
CA ILE A 193 -9.60 11.41 11.96
C ILE A 193 -10.34 12.39 11.06
N ASN A 194 -11.50 12.87 11.50
CA ASN A 194 -12.29 13.77 10.69
C ASN A 194 -11.65 15.17 10.60
N LYS A 195 -12.22 16.02 9.74
CA LYS A 195 -11.74 17.39 9.50
C LYS A 195 -11.66 18.24 10.77
N SER A 196 -12.48 17.98 11.78
CA SER A 196 -12.42 18.68 13.08
C SER A 196 -11.34 18.14 14.01
N GLY A 197 -10.64 17.08 13.62
CA GLY A 197 -9.59 16.42 14.39
C GLY A 197 -10.12 15.34 15.35
N ALA A 198 -11.40 14.99 15.29
CA ALA A 198 -11.95 13.94 16.11
C ALA A 198 -11.66 12.56 15.50
N TYR A 199 -11.08 11.67 16.30
CA TYR A 199 -10.93 10.27 15.97
C TYR A 199 -12.25 9.52 16.17
N LYS A 200 -12.61 8.65 15.22
CA LYS A 200 -13.81 7.82 15.26
C LYS A 200 -13.41 6.35 15.20
N PRO A 201 -13.38 5.64 16.34
CA PRO A 201 -13.03 4.22 16.37
C PRO A 201 -13.94 3.38 15.46
N GLY A 202 -13.36 2.46 14.69
CA GLY A 202 -14.10 1.53 13.85
C GLY A 202 -14.89 2.17 12.70
N ALA A 203 -14.66 3.46 12.39
CA ALA A 203 -15.35 4.16 11.30
C ALA A 203 -15.12 3.51 9.93
N VAL A 204 -13.96 2.92 9.74
CA VAL A 204 -13.57 2.19 8.52
C VAL A 204 -13.12 0.80 8.93
N SER A 205 -13.85 -0.22 8.49
CA SER A 205 -13.47 -1.62 8.68
C SER A 205 -12.79 -2.21 7.44
N ARG A 206 -13.21 -1.76 6.27
CA ARG A 206 -12.66 -2.10 4.95
C ARG A 206 -13.01 -0.99 3.97
N MET A 207 -12.09 -0.63 3.09
CA MET A 207 -12.36 0.35 2.04
C MET A 207 -13.39 -0.17 1.05
N ALA A 208 -13.39 -1.48 0.76
CA ALA A 208 -14.38 -2.12 -0.10
C ALA A 208 -15.82 -2.06 0.43
N ALA A 209 -16.01 -1.78 1.72
CA ALA A 209 -17.34 -1.67 2.35
C ALA A 209 -17.91 -0.24 2.32
N LEU A 210 -17.16 0.74 1.82
CA LEU A 210 -17.55 2.15 1.78
C LEU A 210 -17.92 2.58 0.37
N ASP A 211 -18.94 3.43 0.29
CA ASP A 211 -19.23 4.25 -0.88
C ASP A 211 -18.77 5.71 -0.67
N ARG A 212 -18.78 6.49 -1.75
CA ARG A 212 -18.42 7.91 -1.70
C ARG A 212 -19.24 8.70 -0.67
N GLY A 213 -20.54 8.47 -0.60
CA GLY A 213 -21.43 9.22 0.30
C GLY A 213 -21.11 8.95 1.77
N GLN A 214 -20.91 7.69 2.13
CA GLN A 214 -20.49 7.29 3.46
C GLN A 214 -19.14 7.91 3.84
N PHE A 215 -18.17 7.87 2.92
CA PHE A 215 -16.84 8.41 3.16
C PHE A 215 -16.87 9.95 3.33
N VAL A 216 -17.64 10.67 2.50
CA VAL A 216 -17.84 12.13 2.64
C VAL A 216 -18.49 12.48 3.98
N ASN A 217 -19.46 11.68 4.45
CA ASN A 217 -20.04 11.88 5.77
C ASN A 217 -19.00 11.74 6.90
N LEU A 218 -18.07 10.77 6.78
CA LEU A 218 -16.97 10.63 7.73
C LEU A 218 -16.05 11.87 7.74
N ILE A 219 -15.71 12.40 6.57
CA ILE A 219 -14.85 13.61 6.43
C ILE A 219 -15.45 14.78 7.21
N HIS A 220 -16.74 14.98 7.09
CA HIS A 220 -17.47 16.11 7.71
C HIS A 220 -18.02 15.81 9.11
N GLY A 221 -17.78 14.60 9.65
CA GLY A 221 -18.21 14.23 10.99
C GLY A 221 -19.72 14.04 11.16
N LYS A 222 -20.39 13.60 10.11
CA LYS A 222 -21.86 13.37 10.06
C LYS A 222 -22.21 11.93 10.35
#